data_ee1d1503e0e29ef3bef42a5456a83ea3
#
_entry.id   ee1d1503e0e29ef3bef42a5456a83ea3
#
_cell.length_a   1.000
_cell.length_b   1.000
_cell.length_c   1.000
_cell.angle_alpha   90.00
_cell.angle_beta   90.00
_cell.angle_gamma   90.00
#
_symmetry.space_group_name_H-M   'P 1'
#
loop_
_entity.id
_entity.type
_entity.pdbx_description
1 polymer ?
#
loop_
_entity_poly.entity_id
_entity_poly.type
_entity_poly.pdbx_seq_one_letter_code
_entity_poly.pdbx_strand_id
1 'polypeptide(L)'
;MKKIVLFLVPLLLAVIIFFGVTFFLDTSSGKGALQVTSIPKASVYLDGKKIGSTPLCKCELPDLIKTGEYTIKLISEKGDFKPFEEKITINKSTLTVVDREFLEGLQANSSVITLSPISDKKTSEL
;
A
#
# COMPACT_ATOMS: atom_id res chain seq x y z
N MET A 1 36.16 -39.25 0.54
CA MET A 1 35.53 -38.13 1.27
C MET A 1 35.99 -36.78 0.78
N LYS A 2 37.27 -36.52 0.54
CA LYS A 2 37.75 -35.20 0.07
C LYS A 2 37.16 -34.77 -1.27
N LYS A 3 36.93 -35.70 -2.19
CA LYS A 3 36.33 -35.40 -3.50
C LYS A 3 34.84 -34.99 -3.42
N ILE A 4 34.11 -35.60 -2.48
CA ILE A 4 32.69 -35.31 -2.26
C ILE A 4 32.53 -33.88 -1.66
N VAL A 5 33.39 -33.53 -0.73
CA VAL A 5 33.41 -32.19 -0.11
C VAL A 5 33.69 -31.11 -1.16
N LEU A 6 34.57 -31.40 -2.12
CA LEU A 6 34.95 -30.47 -3.18
C LEU A 6 33.76 -30.10 -4.09
N PHE A 7 32.81 -31.02 -4.30
CA PHE A 7 31.59 -30.75 -5.07
C PHE A 7 30.44 -30.23 -4.21
N LEU A 8 30.41 -30.62 -2.95
CA LEU A 8 29.32 -30.26 -2.04
C LEU A 8 29.39 -28.80 -1.59
N VAL A 9 30.59 -28.26 -1.40
CA VAL A 9 30.80 -26.88 -0.98
C VAL A 9 30.29 -25.86 -2.03
N PRO A 10 30.68 -25.95 -3.32
CA PRO A 10 30.18 -25.00 -4.31
C PRO A 10 28.67 -25.16 -4.57
N LEU A 11 28.13 -26.38 -4.47
CA LEU A 11 26.71 -26.60 -4.60
C LEU A 11 25.91 -25.91 -3.48
N LEU A 12 26.38 -26.07 -2.25
CA LEU A 12 25.75 -25.43 -1.08
C LEU A 12 25.81 -23.91 -1.17
N LEU A 13 26.95 -23.38 -1.65
CA LEU A 13 27.14 -21.96 -1.84
C LEU A 13 26.21 -21.40 -2.91
N ALA A 14 26.01 -22.13 -4.01
CA ALA A 14 25.07 -21.77 -5.06
C ALA A 14 23.62 -21.73 -4.55
N VAL A 15 23.23 -22.68 -3.73
CA VAL A 15 21.90 -22.72 -3.11
C VAL A 15 21.68 -21.53 -2.18
N ILE A 16 22.66 -21.20 -1.35
CA ILE A 16 22.58 -20.03 -0.45
C ILE A 16 22.43 -18.73 -1.23
N ILE A 17 23.21 -18.55 -2.29
CA ILE A 17 23.13 -17.37 -3.16
C ILE A 17 21.77 -17.30 -3.84
N PHE A 18 21.27 -18.42 -4.36
CA PHE A 18 19.97 -18.46 -5.02
C PHE A 18 18.84 -18.05 -4.07
N PHE A 19 18.80 -18.61 -2.87
CA PHE A 19 17.79 -18.25 -1.86
C PHE A 19 17.95 -16.81 -1.38
N GLY A 20 19.17 -16.34 -1.21
CA GLY A 20 19.46 -14.95 -0.83
C GLY A 20 18.95 -13.95 -1.87
N VAL A 21 19.20 -14.22 -3.15
CA VAL A 21 18.75 -13.35 -4.25
C VAL A 21 17.24 -13.34 -4.38
N THR A 22 16.59 -14.52 -4.33
CA THR A 22 15.12 -14.59 -4.40
C THR A 22 14.45 -13.90 -3.23
N PHE A 23 14.98 -14.06 -2.02
CA PHE A 23 14.46 -13.38 -0.84
C PHE A 23 14.61 -11.85 -0.96
N PHE A 24 15.74 -11.38 -1.47
CA PHE A 24 16.01 -9.96 -1.62
C PHE A 24 15.12 -9.32 -2.71
N LEU A 25 14.88 -10.04 -3.81
CA LEU A 25 14.00 -9.55 -4.88
C LEU A 25 12.53 -9.51 -4.43
N ASP A 26 12.09 -10.49 -3.66
CA ASP A 26 10.72 -10.52 -3.13
C ASP A 26 10.42 -9.34 -2.18
N THR A 27 11.39 -8.94 -1.38
CA THR A 27 11.22 -7.81 -0.45
C THR A 27 11.19 -6.44 -1.15
N SER A 28 11.72 -6.35 -2.36
CA SER A 28 11.78 -5.07 -3.10
C SER A 28 10.63 -4.88 -4.09
N SER A 29 9.88 -5.92 -4.37
CA SER A 29 8.83 -5.89 -5.38
C SER A 29 7.44 -5.70 -4.77
N GLY A 30 6.72 -4.76 -5.30
CA GLY A 30 5.31 -4.56 -4.99
C GLY A 30 5.04 -3.31 -4.17
N LYS A 31 4.72 -2.25 -4.90
CA LYS A 31 4.22 -1.01 -4.33
C LYS A 31 2.91 -0.65 -5.02
N GLY A 32 1.99 -0.08 -4.26
CA GLY A 32 0.73 0.43 -4.75
C GLY A 32 0.56 1.90 -4.45
N ALA A 33 -0.37 2.53 -5.14
CA ALA A 33 -0.72 3.92 -4.92
C ALA A 33 -1.85 4.05 -3.89
N LEU A 34 -1.83 5.13 -3.13
CA LEU A 34 -2.88 5.46 -2.18
C LEU A 34 -3.31 6.91 -2.37
N GLN A 35 -4.60 7.11 -2.56
CA GLN A 35 -5.22 8.43 -2.60
C GLN A 35 -6.23 8.56 -1.47
N VAL A 36 -6.12 9.64 -0.71
CA VAL A 36 -7.03 9.91 0.42
C VAL A 36 -7.63 11.29 0.25
N THR A 37 -8.94 11.35 0.29
CA THR A 37 -9.69 12.60 0.25
C THR A 37 -10.66 12.68 1.43
N SER A 38 -10.91 13.87 1.91
CA SER A 38 -11.91 14.09 2.96
C SER A 38 -12.45 15.51 2.93
N ILE A 39 -13.65 15.67 3.48
CA ILE A 39 -14.28 16.96 3.74
C ILE A 39 -14.80 16.93 5.18
N PRO A 40 -14.36 17.85 6.05
CA PRO A 40 -13.26 18.81 5.90
C PRO A 40 -11.89 18.15 5.87
N LYS A 41 -10.86 18.97 5.69
CA LYS A 41 -9.46 18.51 5.67
C LYS A 41 -9.12 17.71 6.93
N ALA A 42 -8.41 16.60 6.74
CA ALA A 42 -8.04 15.69 7.81
C ALA A 42 -6.56 15.29 7.74
N SER A 43 -5.99 15.00 8.89
CA SER A 43 -4.67 14.36 8.96
C SER A 43 -4.80 12.87 8.71
N VAL A 44 -3.89 12.32 7.92
CA VAL A 44 -3.89 10.91 7.52
C VAL A 44 -2.80 10.16 8.26
N TYR A 45 -3.18 9.10 8.93
CA TYR A 45 -2.27 8.19 9.64
C TYR A 45 -2.36 6.81 9.03
N LEU A 46 -1.23 6.19 8.82
CA LEU A 46 -1.13 4.82 8.33
C LEU A 46 -0.37 3.99 9.38
N ASP A 47 -1.02 2.98 9.94
CA ASP A 47 -0.50 2.19 11.07
C ASP A 47 0.01 3.05 12.24
N GLY A 48 -0.71 4.13 12.54
CA GLY A 48 -0.37 5.04 13.63
C GLY A 48 0.67 6.11 13.29
N LYS A 49 1.23 6.09 12.08
CA LYS A 49 2.21 7.07 11.61
C LYS A 49 1.55 8.09 10.68
N LYS A 50 1.71 9.37 10.99
CA LYS A 50 1.20 10.45 10.14
C LYS A 50 1.96 10.46 8.81
N ILE A 51 1.23 10.35 7.70
CA ILE A 51 1.80 10.38 6.35
C ILE A 51 1.47 11.66 5.59
N GLY A 52 0.54 12.45 6.07
CA GLY A 52 0.18 13.72 5.45
C GLY A 52 -1.21 14.19 5.85
N SER A 53 -1.77 15.08 5.04
CA SER A 53 -3.12 15.63 5.21
C SER A 53 -3.88 15.55 3.89
N THR A 54 -5.19 15.45 3.95
CA THR A 54 -6.03 15.40 2.76
C THR A 54 -6.08 16.76 2.04
N PRO A 55 -6.21 16.79 0.71
CA PRO A 55 -6.14 15.68 -0.20
C PRO A 55 -4.71 15.12 -0.31
N LEU A 56 -4.57 13.82 -0.17
CA LEU A 56 -3.27 13.14 -0.18
C LEU A 56 -3.22 12.14 -1.34
N CYS A 57 -2.14 12.18 -2.11
CA CYS A 57 -1.87 11.18 -3.14
C CYS A 57 -0.44 10.67 -3.02
N LYS A 58 -0.31 9.40 -2.65
CA LYS A 58 0.94 8.65 -2.73
C LYS A 58 0.90 7.80 -4.00
N CYS A 59 0.92 8.49 -5.14
CA CYS A 59 0.56 7.91 -6.43
C CYS A 59 1.74 7.74 -7.37
N GLU A 60 2.86 8.38 -7.07
CA GLU A 60 4.04 8.35 -7.92
C GLU A 60 5.28 7.94 -7.13
N LEU A 61 6.27 7.41 -7.83
CA LEU A 61 7.57 7.15 -7.23
C LEU A 61 8.25 8.47 -6.83
N PRO A 62 8.89 8.56 -5.67
CA PRO A 62 9.20 7.50 -4.70
C PRO A 62 8.13 7.28 -3.62
N ASP A 63 6.99 7.92 -3.70
CA ASP A 63 5.99 7.98 -2.63
C ASP A 63 5.05 6.78 -2.57
N LEU A 64 5.18 5.82 -3.46
CA LEU A 64 4.37 4.60 -3.45
C LEU A 64 4.53 3.82 -2.15
N ILE A 65 3.46 3.17 -1.72
CA ILE A 65 3.40 2.41 -0.48
C ILE A 65 3.59 0.92 -0.76
N LYS A 66 4.37 0.26 0.09
CA LYS A 66 4.57 -1.20 -0.01
C LYS A 66 3.25 -1.94 0.11
N THR A 67 3.13 -3.03 -0.64
CA THR A 67 1.96 -3.91 -0.54
C THR A 67 1.80 -4.48 0.86
N GLY A 68 0.57 -4.62 1.31
CA GLY A 68 0.26 -5.14 2.62
C GLY A 68 -1.05 -4.62 3.16
N GLU A 69 -1.40 -5.07 4.35
CA GLU A 69 -2.54 -4.57 5.09
C GLU A 69 -2.13 -3.43 6.01
N TYR A 70 -2.91 -2.37 6.00
CA TYR A 70 -2.68 -1.19 6.80
C TYR A 70 -3.97 -0.74 7.47
N THR A 71 -3.84 -0.13 8.63
CA THR A 71 -4.93 0.58 9.27
C THR A 71 -4.81 2.07 8.97
N ILE A 72 -5.75 2.60 8.19
CA ILE A 72 -5.79 4.01 7.90
C ILE A 72 -6.64 4.72 8.94
N LYS A 73 -6.18 5.87 9.42
CA LYS A 73 -6.89 6.71 10.37
C LYS A 73 -6.93 8.14 9.87
N LEU A 74 -8.10 8.72 9.84
CA LEU A 74 -8.32 10.11 9.47
C LEU A 74 -8.81 10.88 10.68
N ILE A 75 -8.09 11.94 11.01
CA ILE A 75 -8.47 12.86 12.10
C ILE A 75 -8.76 14.22 11.48
N SER A 76 -9.99 14.69 11.60
CA SER A 76 -10.39 15.98 11.07
C SER A 76 -9.59 17.11 11.74
N GLU A 77 -9.12 18.05 10.95
CA GLU A 77 -8.42 19.24 11.45
C GLU A 77 -9.39 20.32 11.94
N LYS A 78 -10.66 20.22 11.59
CA LYS A 78 -11.71 21.14 11.99
C LYS A 78 -12.83 20.44 12.73
N GLY A 79 -13.21 20.97 13.89
CA GLY A 79 -14.35 20.50 14.65
C GLY A 79 -14.09 19.22 15.45
N ASP A 80 -15.11 18.80 16.17
CA ASP A 80 -15.06 17.65 17.08
C ASP A 80 -15.59 16.39 16.40
N PHE A 81 -15.11 16.09 15.20
CA PHE A 81 -15.49 14.89 14.49
C PHE A 81 -14.75 13.66 15.04
N LYS A 82 -15.45 12.55 15.12
CA LYS A 82 -14.84 11.29 15.52
C LYS A 82 -13.81 10.85 14.47
N PRO A 83 -12.62 10.39 14.91
CA PRO A 83 -11.64 9.83 13.98
C PRO A 83 -12.23 8.66 13.19
N PHE A 84 -11.93 8.61 11.90
CA PHE A 84 -12.26 7.48 11.05
C PHE A 84 -11.08 6.52 11.02
N GLU A 85 -11.35 5.24 11.24
CA GLU A 85 -10.33 4.20 11.22
C GLU A 85 -10.85 2.99 10.46
N GLU A 86 -10.08 2.49 9.51
CA GLU A 86 -10.45 1.33 8.71
C GLU A 86 -9.21 0.58 8.25
N LYS A 87 -9.35 -0.74 8.09
CA LYS A 87 -8.31 -1.57 7.49
C LYS A 87 -8.40 -1.49 5.97
N ILE A 88 -7.26 -1.27 5.35
CA ILE A 88 -7.13 -1.25 3.89
C ILE A 88 -6.03 -2.21 3.46
N THR A 89 -6.16 -2.73 2.24
CA THR A 89 -5.15 -3.57 1.61
C THR A 89 -4.58 -2.84 0.42
N ILE A 90 -3.27 -2.67 0.39
CA ILE A 90 -2.56 -2.09 -0.75
C ILE A 90 -1.96 -3.22 -1.58
N ASN A 91 -2.41 -3.30 -2.82
CA ASN A 91 -1.96 -4.30 -3.77
C ASN A 91 -0.99 -3.70 -4.77
N LYS A 92 -0.14 -4.56 -5.34
CA LYS A 92 0.84 -4.16 -6.35
C LYS A 92 0.14 -3.57 -7.57
N SER A 93 0.66 -2.44 -8.04
CA SER A 93 0.19 -1.75 -9.27
C SER A 93 -1.30 -1.40 -9.24
N THR A 94 -1.85 -1.17 -8.07
CA THR A 94 -3.24 -0.73 -7.91
C THR A 94 -3.31 0.62 -7.22
N LEU A 95 -4.38 1.35 -7.45
CA LEU A 95 -4.69 2.57 -6.74
C LEU A 95 -5.81 2.30 -5.72
N THR A 96 -5.52 2.51 -4.45
CA THR A 96 -6.53 2.46 -3.39
C THR A 96 -6.99 3.87 -3.08
N VAL A 97 -8.28 4.12 -3.22
CA VAL A 97 -8.89 5.43 -2.96
C VAL A 97 -9.71 5.35 -1.67
N VAL A 98 -9.41 6.24 -0.74
CA VAL A 98 -10.19 6.41 0.49
C VAL A 98 -10.83 7.77 0.45
N ASP A 99 -12.15 7.79 0.51
CA ASP A 99 -12.93 9.03 0.55
C ASP A 99 -13.77 9.07 1.82
N ARG A 100 -13.70 10.18 2.54
CA ARG A 100 -14.41 10.35 3.79
C ARG A 100 -15.05 11.73 3.87
N GLU A 101 -16.33 11.74 4.15
CA GLU A 101 -17.05 12.96 4.47
C GLU A 101 -17.45 12.94 5.96
N PHE A 102 -16.96 13.92 6.70
CA PHE A 102 -17.31 14.09 8.11
C PHE A 102 -18.54 15.00 8.20
N LEU A 103 -19.65 14.42 8.66
CA LEU A 103 -20.91 15.16 8.81
C LEU A 103 -21.25 15.30 10.30
N GLU A 104 -21.65 16.50 10.70
CA GLU A 104 -22.14 16.75 12.06
C GLU A 104 -23.51 16.08 12.26
N GLY A 105 -23.59 15.21 13.26
CA GLY A 105 -24.87 14.62 13.70
C GLY A 105 -25.51 13.59 12.77
N LEU A 106 -24.89 13.31 11.63
CA LEU A 106 -25.39 12.33 10.66
C LEU A 106 -24.36 11.21 10.46
N GLN A 107 -24.82 10.09 9.90
CA GLN A 107 -23.92 9.01 9.53
C GLN A 107 -22.96 9.49 8.45
N ALA A 108 -21.68 9.49 8.78
CA ALA A 108 -20.67 9.90 7.82
C ALA A 108 -20.54 8.86 6.70
N ASN A 109 -20.57 9.33 5.47
CA ASN A 109 -20.34 8.47 4.32
C ASN A 109 -18.83 8.25 4.13
N SER A 110 -18.47 7.00 4.00
CA SER A 110 -17.10 6.64 3.66
C SER A 110 -17.10 5.59 2.56
N SER A 111 -16.18 5.70 1.66
CA SER A 111 -15.96 4.68 0.65
C SER A 111 -14.48 4.37 0.50
N VAL A 112 -14.18 3.10 0.33
CA VAL A 112 -12.85 2.64 -0.03
C VAL A 112 -12.98 1.88 -1.34
N ILE A 113 -12.28 2.35 -2.34
CA ILE A 113 -12.30 1.77 -3.68
C ILE A 113 -10.89 1.40 -4.08
N THR A 114 -10.70 0.18 -4.54
CA THR A 114 -9.44 -0.26 -5.13
C THR A 114 -9.59 -0.32 -6.65
N LEU A 115 -8.78 0.47 -7.33
CA LEU A 115 -8.76 0.52 -8.79
C LEU A 115 -7.55 -0.24 -9.33
N SER A 116 -7.82 -1.18 -10.23
CA SER A 116 -6.78 -1.90 -10.96
C SER A 116 -6.53 -1.22 -12.31
N PRO A 117 -5.30 -1.25 -12.82
CA PRO A 117 -5.04 -0.73 -14.16
C PRO A 117 -5.83 -1.54 -15.20
N ILE A 118 -6.50 -0.84 -16.10
CA ILE A 118 -7.25 -1.46 -17.18
C ILE A 118 -6.25 -1.99 -18.20
N SER A 119 -6.37 -3.27 -18.55
CA SER A 119 -5.53 -3.82 -19.61
C SER A 119 -5.94 -3.22 -20.96
N ASP A 120 -4.95 -2.97 -21.81
CA ASP A 120 -5.15 -2.33 -23.12
C ASP A 120 -6.17 -3.05 -24.02
N LYS A 121 -6.37 -4.33 -23.80
CA LYS A 121 -7.37 -5.12 -24.54
C LYS A 121 -8.80 -4.73 -24.23
N LYS A 122 -9.09 -4.19 -23.05
CA LYS A 122 -10.45 -3.78 -22.70
C LYS A 122 -10.82 -2.39 -23.19
N THR A 123 -9.83 -1.53 -23.39
CA THR A 123 -10.05 -0.19 -23.89
C THR A 123 -10.40 -0.16 -25.38
N SER A 124 -10.03 -1.17 -26.12
CA SER A 124 -10.34 -1.24 -27.54
C SER A 124 -11.77 -1.71 -27.85
N GLU A 125 -12.49 -2.23 -26.87
CA GLU A 125 -13.89 -2.67 -27.02
C GLU A 125 -14.92 -1.60 -26.62
N LEU A 126 -14.44 -0.50 -26.10
CA LEU A 126 -15.24 0.67 -25.79
C LEU A 126 -15.19 1.67 -26.94
#